data_92e32818f9a4c5280b6d8f8bd7e7d54d
#
_entry.id   92e32818f9a4c5280b6d8f8bd7e7d54d
#
_cell.length_a   1.000
_cell.length_b   1.000
_cell.length_c   1.000
_cell.angle_alpha   90.00
_cell.angle_beta   90.00
_cell.angle_gamma   90.00
#
_symmetry.space_group_name_H-M   'P 1'
#
loop_
_entity.id
_entity.type
_entity.pdbx_description
1 polymer ?
#
loop_
_entity_poly.entity_id
_entity_poly.type
_entity_poly.pdbx_seq_one_letter_code
_entity_poly.pdbx_strand_id
1 'polypeptide(L)'
;LDGIAEFMLEDSRRATIERIAALPQETAEGEMTMDGFEKPITLKVSVSVEGDKIVSDFTGSSGLDKKGINCPLVYAKAYACYALKVAIAPEIPNNAASLAPFEITAPENTIVNALHPAPVALRHIMGHFVPDVVFNAFDKIVPDLVPAEGAGCLCNFQVSLRPRTDAPAPANARRNEVLTFNSG
;
A
#
# COMPACT_ATOMS: atom_id res chain seq x y z
N LEU A 1 5.42 34.45 -2.42
CA LEU A 1 5.19 33.00 -2.67
C LEU A 1 5.46 32.17 -1.40
N ASP A 2 6.52 32.48 -0.63
CA ASP A 2 6.92 31.72 0.54
C ASP A 2 5.82 31.67 1.62
N GLY A 3 5.21 32.79 1.95
CA GLY A 3 4.12 32.84 2.93
C GLY A 3 2.86 32.05 2.52
N ILE A 4 2.60 31.89 1.21
CA ILE A 4 1.48 31.06 0.72
C ILE A 4 1.82 29.57 0.89
N ALA A 5 3.06 29.18 0.60
CA ALA A 5 3.51 27.81 0.76
C ALA A 5 3.48 27.39 2.24
N GLU A 6 3.99 28.24 3.13
CA GLU A 6 3.93 28.00 4.58
C GLU A 6 2.48 27.86 5.08
N PHE A 7 1.60 28.78 4.66
CA PHE A 7 0.18 28.71 5.01
C PHE A 7 -0.47 27.39 4.55
N MET A 8 -0.23 26.98 3.31
CA MET A 8 -0.78 25.72 2.77
C MET A 8 -0.30 24.50 3.53
N LEU A 9 0.98 24.47 3.90
CA LEU A 9 1.55 23.35 4.66
C LEU A 9 0.96 23.30 6.08
N GLU A 10 0.91 24.42 6.77
CA GLU A 10 0.38 24.50 8.13
C GLU A 10 -1.12 24.21 8.19
N ASP A 11 -1.90 24.73 7.26
CA ASP A 11 -3.34 24.49 7.15
C ASP A 11 -3.62 22.99 6.87
N SER A 12 -2.88 22.38 5.93
CA SER A 12 -3.00 20.95 5.64
C SER A 12 -2.64 20.08 6.85
N ARG A 13 -1.58 20.44 7.57
CA ARG A 13 -1.19 19.70 8.78
C ARG A 13 -2.25 19.80 9.86
N ARG A 14 -2.71 21.00 10.17
CA ARG A 14 -3.75 21.28 11.16
C ARG A 14 -5.02 20.50 10.83
N ALA A 15 -5.49 20.59 9.59
CA ALA A 15 -6.69 19.89 9.14
C ALA A 15 -6.56 18.37 9.28
N THR A 16 -5.38 17.78 8.99
CA THR A 16 -5.15 16.33 9.20
C THR A 16 -5.17 15.97 10.67
N ILE A 17 -4.54 16.76 11.53
CA ILE A 17 -4.54 16.55 12.99
C ILE A 17 -5.97 16.62 13.56
N GLU A 18 -6.77 17.60 13.13
CA GLU A 18 -8.17 17.71 13.56
C GLU A 18 -9.00 16.48 13.18
N ARG A 19 -8.76 15.89 12.01
CA ARG A 19 -9.40 14.63 11.60
C ARG A 19 -8.96 13.46 12.49
N ILE A 20 -7.66 13.33 12.78
CA ILE A 20 -7.13 12.27 13.64
C ILE A 20 -7.67 12.39 15.06
N ALA A 21 -7.68 13.60 15.62
CA ALA A 21 -8.15 13.84 16.98
C ALA A 21 -9.65 13.52 17.19
N ALA A 22 -10.43 13.52 16.11
CA ALA A 22 -11.84 13.15 16.14
C ALA A 22 -12.09 11.64 16.10
N LEU A 23 -11.06 10.81 15.86
CA LEU A 23 -11.17 9.36 15.79
C LEU A 23 -11.17 8.73 17.19
N PRO A 24 -11.71 7.49 17.34
CA PRO A 24 -11.51 6.68 18.53
C PRO A 24 -10.01 6.50 18.81
N GLN A 25 -9.60 6.73 20.06
CA GLN A 25 -8.22 6.59 20.51
C GLN A 25 -7.95 5.12 20.85
N GLU A 26 -7.85 4.30 19.84
CA GLU A 26 -7.78 2.84 19.96
C GLU A 26 -6.59 2.27 19.16
N THR A 27 -6.28 1.02 19.47
CA THR A 27 -5.27 0.24 18.76
C THR A 27 -5.91 -1.02 18.20
N ALA A 28 -5.64 -1.34 16.95
CA ALA A 28 -6.09 -2.57 16.34
C ALA A 28 -4.96 -3.22 15.51
N GLU A 29 -5.02 -4.54 15.42
CA GLU A 29 -4.05 -5.33 14.66
C GLU A 29 -4.68 -5.82 13.34
N GLY A 30 -3.89 -5.80 12.27
CA GLY A 30 -4.21 -6.38 10.98
C GLY A 30 -3.18 -7.43 10.59
N GLU A 31 -3.63 -8.49 9.96
CA GLU A 31 -2.78 -9.54 9.42
C GLU A 31 -3.31 -10.02 8.08
N MET A 32 -2.40 -10.24 7.15
CA MET A 32 -2.69 -10.82 5.85
C MET A 32 -1.59 -11.81 5.49
N THR A 33 -1.97 -13.00 5.04
CA THR A 33 -1.03 -14.00 4.54
C THR A 33 -1.30 -14.27 3.07
N MET A 34 -0.26 -14.23 2.28
CA MET A 34 -0.29 -14.45 0.84
C MET A 34 0.72 -15.49 0.40
N ASP A 35 0.55 -16.00 -0.80
CA ASP A 35 1.49 -16.93 -1.41
C ASP A 35 2.84 -16.25 -1.64
N GLY A 36 3.90 -16.93 -1.23
CA GLY A 36 5.27 -16.57 -1.54
C GLY A 36 5.90 -17.58 -2.51
N PHE A 37 7.17 -17.42 -2.84
CA PHE A 37 7.88 -18.33 -3.74
C PHE A 37 8.31 -19.65 -3.07
N GLU A 38 8.82 -19.59 -1.85
CA GLU A 38 9.30 -20.76 -1.11
C GLU A 38 8.40 -21.07 0.10
N LYS A 39 7.80 -20.06 0.67
CA LYS A 39 6.93 -20.13 1.86
C LYS A 39 5.91 -18.99 1.84
N PRO A 40 4.79 -19.14 2.53
CA PRO A 40 3.83 -18.06 2.69
C PRO A 40 4.50 -16.81 3.30
N ILE A 41 4.02 -15.64 2.89
CA ILE A 41 4.47 -14.35 3.39
C ILE A 41 3.33 -13.75 4.21
N THR A 42 3.63 -13.33 5.42
CA THR A 42 2.66 -12.68 6.31
C THR A 42 3.06 -11.22 6.49
N LEU A 43 2.12 -10.31 6.26
CA LEU A 43 2.19 -8.93 6.68
C LEU A 43 1.36 -8.76 7.95
N LYS A 44 1.94 -8.11 8.96
CA LYS A 44 1.27 -7.72 10.19
C LYS A 44 1.42 -6.24 10.39
N VAL A 45 0.40 -5.61 10.94
CA VAL A 45 0.46 -4.21 11.35
C VAL A 45 -0.35 -4.01 12.63
N SER A 46 0.17 -3.20 13.53
CA SER A 46 -0.59 -2.59 14.63
C SER A 46 -0.82 -1.14 14.28
N VAL A 47 -2.08 -0.72 14.21
CA VAL A 47 -2.47 0.67 13.94
C VAL A 47 -3.02 1.27 15.22
N SER A 48 -2.39 2.33 15.72
CA SER A 48 -2.78 3.05 16.94
C SER A 48 -3.12 4.50 16.63
N VAL A 49 -4.27 4.96 17.09
CA VAL A 49 -4.63 6.39 17.08
C VAL A 49 -4.18 7.01 18.41
N GLU A 50 -3.25 7.95 18.37
CA GLU A 50 -2.59 8.51 19.55
C GLU A 50 -2.64 10.04 19.54
N GLY A 51 -3.73 10.61 20.05
CA GLY A 51 -3.89 12.06 20.13
C GLY A 51 -3.99 12.70 18.76
N ASP A 52 -2.89 13.26 18.28
CA ASP A 52 -2.78 14.01 17.04
C ASP A 52 -2.06 13.24 15.91
N LYS A 53 -1.76 11.96 16.12
CA LYS A 53 -1.05 11.10 15.17
C LYS A 53 -1.63 9.70 15.06
N ILE A 54 -1.31 9.02 13.97
CA ILE A 54 -1.56 7.58 13.80
C ILE A 54 -0.22 6.88 13.61
N VAL A 55 0.01 5.86 14.43
CA VAL A 55 1.21 5.01 14.36
C VAL A 55 0.83 3.67 13.71
N SER A 56 1.55 3.27 12.68
CA SER A 56 1.43 1.94 12.07
C SER A 56 2.76 1.20 12.20
N ASP A 57 2.78 0.18 13.05
CA ASP A 57 3.97 -0.63 13.31
C ASP A 57 3.83 -2.01 12.66
N PHE A 58 4.72 -2.32 11.73
CA PHE A 58 4.75 -3.59 10.98
C PHE A 58 5.58 -4.69 11.67
N THR A 59 5.81 -4.58 12.97
CA THR A 59 6.48 -5.63 13.75
C THR A 59 5.71 -6.96 13.65
N GLY A 60 6.44 -8.05 13.40
CA GLY A 60 5.86 -9.39 13.20
C GLY A 60 5.59 -9.75 11.74
N SER A 61 5.82 -8.85 10.79
CA SER A 61 5.84 -9.17 9.36
C SER A 61 6.99 -10.11 9.02
N SER A 62 6.82 -10.91 7.95
CA SER A 62 7.82 -11.86 7.48
C SER A 62 9.19 -11.20 7.23
N GLY A 63 10.26 -11.96 7.42
CA GLY A 63 11.61 -11.57 7.03
C GLY A 63 11.77 -11.45 5.51
N LEU A 64 12.98 -11.09 5.08
CA LEU A 64 13.32 -10.95 3.65
C LEU A 64 13.09 -12.24 2.85
N ASP A 65 12.60 -12.08 1.63
CA ASP A 65 12.59 -13.11 0.60
C ASP A 65 13.87 -13.02 -0.25
N LYS A 66 14.32 -14.16 -0.80
CA LYS A 66 15.46 -14.21 -1.73
C LYS A 66 15.15 -13.60 -3.10
N LYS A 67 13.86 -13.51 -3.44
CA LYS A 67 13.39 -12.90 -4.68
C LYS A 67 13.23 -11.39 -4.53
N GLY A 68 13.13 -10.70 -5.64
CA GLY A 68 13.08 -9.24 -5.70
C GLY A 68 11.80 -8.57 -5.22
N ILE A 69 10.99 -9.24 -4.41
CA ILE A 69 9.68 -8.77 -3.93
C ILE A 69 9.76 -7.95 -2.64
N ASN A 70 10.92 -7.86 -2.01
CA ASN A 70 11.08 -7.09 -0.79
C ASN A 70 10.82 -5.60 -1.02
N CYS A 71 10.27 -4.94 -0.02
CA CYS A 71 9.86 -3.55 -0.08
C CYS A 71 10.76 -2.69 0.83
N PRO A 72 11.42 -1.64 0.32
CA PRO A 72 12.09 -0.67 1.16
C PRO A 72 11.09 0.08 2.04
N LEU A 73 11.49 0.48 3.25
CA LEU A 73 10.60 1.16 4.20
C LEU A 73 9.94 2.42 3.61
N VAL A 74 10.68 3.19 2.82
CA VAL A 74 10.13 4.41 2.18
C VAL A 74 8.93 4.10 1.27
N TYR A 75 8.96 2.97 0.60
CA TYR A 75 7.87 2.51 -0.26
C TYR A 75 6.67 2.05 0.60
N ALA A 76 6.91 1.23 1.63
CA ALA A 76 5.88 0.81 2.57
C ALA A 76 5.23 2.00 3.28
N LYS A 77 6.03 3.00 3.72
CA LYS A 77 5.51 4.27 4.28
C LYS A 77 4.56 4.99 3.33
N ALA A 78 4.92 5.12 2.06
CA ALA A 78 4.08 5.80 1.08
C ALA A 78 2.71 5.15 0.95
N TYR A 79 2.67 3.82 0.87
CA TYR A 79 1.44 3.06 0.72
C TYR A 79 0.60 2.99 2.01
N ALA A 80 1.23 2.88 3.19
CA ALA A 80 0.52 2.96 4.47
C ALA A 80 -0.08 4.36 4.70
N CYS A 81 0.68 5.43 4.42
CA CYS A 81 0.17 6.79 4.45
C CYS A 81 -0.99 7.00 3.47
N TYR A 82 -0.91 6.40 2.27
CA TYR A 82 -2.00 6.44 1.31
C TYR A 82 -3.29 5.85 1.89
N ALA A 83 -3.22 4.66 2.48
CA ALA A 83 -4.38 4.00 3.08
C ALA A 83 -5.04 4.87 4.16
N LEU A 84 -4.26 5.35 5.13
CA LEU A 84 -4.77 6.20 6.20
C LEU A 84 -5.36 7.52 5.65
N LYS A 85 -4.65 8.13 4.71
CA LYS A 85 -5.07 9.41 4.11
C LYS A 85 -6.38 9.30 3.34
N VAL A 86 -6.57 8.23 2.58
CA VAL A 86 -7.82 7.97 1.84
C VAL A 86 -8.98 7.75 2.79
N ALA A 87 -8.76 7.06 3.91
CA ALA A 87 -9.81 6.77 4.88
C ALA A 87 -10.28 8.03 5.63
N ILE A 88 -9.37 8.89 6.08
CA ILE A 88 -9.73 9.95 7.04
C ILE A 88 -9.74 11.37 6.48
N ALA A 89 -9.01 11.63 5.42
CA ALA A 89 -8.77 12.99 4.93
C ALA A 89 -8.55 13.05 3.40
N PRO A 90 -9.42 12.42 2.58
CA PRO A 90 -9.22 12.37 1.12
C PRO A 90 -9.23 13.76 0.47
N GLU A 91 -9.94 14.71 1.05
CA GLU A 91 -10.09 16.09 0.55
C GLU A 91 -8.91 17.00 0.87
N ILE A 92 -8.04 16.63 1.83
CA ILE A 92 -6.88 17.45 2.19
C ILE A 92 -5.76 17.21 1.16
N PRO A 93 -5.12 18.27 0.61
CA PRO A 93 -4.04 18.10 -0.36
C PRO A 93 -2.86 17.27 0.18
N ASN A 94 -2.29 16.41 -0.66
CA ASN A 94 -1.11 15.63 -0.32
C ASN A 94 0.14 16.52 -0.33
N ASN A 95 0.77 16.67 0.82
CA ASN A 95 2.07 17.32 0.98
C ASN A 95 2.78 16.76 2.22
N ALA A 96 4.04 17.14 2.42
CA ALA A 96 4.84 16.64 3.53
C ALA A 96 4.19 16.94 4.90
N ALA A 97 3.50 18.04 5.06
CA ALA A 97 2.88 18.46 6.31
C ALA A 97 1.58 17.69 6.61
N SER A 98 0.73 17.45 5.59
CA SER A 98 -0.49 16.65 5.75
C SER A 98 -0.20 15.15 6.03
N LEU A 99 0.97 14.65 5.62
CA LEU A 99 1.38 13.27 5.85
C LEU A 99 2.23 13.09 7.12
N ALA A 100 2.75 14.18 7.70
CA ALA A 100 3.61 14.13 8.88
C ALA A 100 2.96 13.45 10.12
N PRO A 101 1.64 13.56 10.36
CA PRO A 101 1.00 12.88 11.48
C PRO A 101 0.91 11.35 11.35
N PHE A 102 1.26 10.77 10.21
CA PHE A 102 1.29 9.32 10.02
C PHE A 102 2.70 8.78 10.25
N GLU A 103 2.91 8.12 11.38
CA GLU A 103 4.18 7.48 11.74
C GLU A 103 4.15 6.01 11.33
N ILE A 104 5.04 5.62 10.42
CA ILE A 104 5.11 4.25 9.92
C ILE A 104 6.46 3.66 10.28
N THR A 105 6.44 2.52 10.97
CA THR A 105 7.62 1.79 11.42
C THR A 105 7.58 0.32 11.01
N ALA A 106 8.76 -0.26 10.81
CA ALA A 106 8.94 -1.70 10.62
C ALA A 106 10.35 -2.09 11.04
N PRO A 107 10.54 -3.27 11.66
CA PRO A 107 11.88 -3.77 11.98
C PRO A 107 12.73 -3.92 10.71
N GLU A 108 14.01 -3.66 10.83
CA GLU A 108 14.97 -3.86 9.74
C GLU A 108 14.99 -5.33 9.26
N ASN A 109 15.27 -5.51 7.97
CA ASN A 109 15.33 -6.82 7.33
C ASN A 109 14.01 -7.62 7.37
N THR A 110 12.89 -6.93 7.48
CA THR A 110 11.56 -7.48 7.17
C THR A 110 11.22 -7.24 5.70
N ILE A 111 10.20 -7.96 5.20
CA ILE A 111 9.71 -7.85 3.83
C ILE A 111 9.27 -6.42 3.45
N VAL A 112 8.92 -5.59 4.42
CA VAL A 112 8.47 -4.18 4.26
C VAL A 112 9.51 -3.16 4.73
N ASN A 113 10.68 -3.61 5.19
CA ASN A 113 11.83 -2.76 5.52
C ASN A 113 13.15 -3.42 5.06
N ALA A 114 13.26 -3.62 3.77
CA ALA A 114 14.42 -4.22 3.14
C ALA A 114 15.55 -3.22 3.02
N LEU A 115 16.68 -3.53 3.66
CA LEU A 115 17.92 -2.77 3.54
C LEU A 115 18.77 -3.31 2.39
N HIS A 116 19.63 -2.43 1.83
CA HIS A 116 20.64 -2.86 0.87
C HIS A 116 21.57 -3.93 1.50
N PRO A 117 21.90 -5.02 0.78
CA PRO A 117 21.71 -5.31 -0.65
C PRO A 117 20.49 -6.19 -0.96
N ALA A 118 19.44 -6.18 -0.14
CA ALA A 118 18.25 -6.99 -0.40
C ALA A 118 17.65 -6.73 -1.81
N PRO A 119 17.17 -7.77 -2.52
CA PRO A 119 16.60 -7.62 -3.85
C PRO A 119 15.21 -6.98 -3.77
N VAL A 120 15.01 -5.85 -4.50
CA VAL A 120 13.78 -5.04 -4.43
C VAL A 120 13.20 -4.70 -5.82
N ALA A 121 13.60 -5.42 -6.86
CA ALA A 121 13.23 -5.10 -8.24
C ALA A 121 11.70 -5.12 -8.46
N LEU A 122 10.99 -6.02 -7.81
CA LEU A 122 9.55 -6.23 -7.87
C LEU A 122 8.85 -5.80 -6.57
N ARG A 123 9.37 -4.80 -5.87
CA ARG A 123 8.84 -4.30 -4.59
C ARG A 123 7.34 -3.95 -4.61
N HIS A 124 6.81 -3.62 -5.78
CA HIS A 124 5.38 -3.31 -5.94
C HIS A 124 4.48 -4.51 -5.63
N ILE A 125 4.96 -5.75 -5.79
CA ILE A 125 4.18 -6.95 -5.49
C ILE A 125 3.77 -6.95 -4.01
N MET A 126 4.73 -6.75 -3.08
CA MET A 126 4.41 -6.64 -1.66
C MET A 126 3.83 -5.28 -1.29
N GLY A 127 4.28 -4.22 -1.96
CA GLY A 127 3.81 -2.87 -1.68
C GLY A 127 2.31 -2.68 -1.87
N HIS A 128 1.69 -3.36 -2.83
CA HIS A 128 0.25 -3.29 -3.06
C HIS A 128 -0.59 -3.86 -1.90
N PHE A 129 -0.06 -4.81 -1.13
CA PHE A 129 -0.76 -5.37 0.02
C PHE A 129 -0.60 -4.54 1.31
N VAL A 130 0.29 -3.55 1.31
CA VAL A 130 0.46 -2.67 2.48
C VAL A 130 -0.82 -1.87 2.82
N PRO A 131 -1.52 -1.25 1.85
CA PRO A 131 -2.82 -0.62 2.14
C PRO A 131 -3.84 -1.60 2.70
N ASP A 132 -3.95 -2.79 2.12
CA ASP A 132 -4.98 -3.77 2.49
C ASP A 132 -4.80 -4.24 3.94
N VAL A 133 -3.57 -4.52 4.38
CA VAL A 133 -3.32 -4.90 5.78
C VAL A 133 -3.54 -3.73 6.75
N VAL A 134 -3.25 -2.48 6.33
CA VAL A 134 -3.56 -1.28 7.12
C VAL A 134 -5.07 -1.10 7.23
N PHE A 135 -5.81 -1.25 6.14
CA PHE A 135 -7.27 -1.20 6.15
C PHE A 135 -7.87 -2.30 7.02
N ASN A 136 -7.33 -3.53 6.97
CA ASN A 136 -7.78 -4.64 7.83
C ASN A 136 -7.65 -4.33 9.33
N ALA A 137 -6.60 -3.59 9.75
CA ALA A 137 -6.49 -3.10 11.11
C ALA A 137 -7.43 -1.93 11.36
N PHE A 138 -7.45 -0.94 10.47
CA PHE A 138 -8.15 0.32 10.66
C PHE A 138 -9.67 0.19 10.60
N ASP A 139 -10.20 -0.79 9.85
CA ASP A 139 -11.62 -1.16 9.83
C ASP A 139 -12.17 -1.50 11.22
N LYS A 140 -11.34 -2.06 12.10
CA LYS A 140 -11.73 -2.39 13.48
C LYS A 140 -11.89 -1.16 14.37
N ILE A 141 -11.28 -0.03 13.99
CA ILE A 141 -11.38 1.25 14.69
C ILE A 141 -12.49 2.12 14.09
N VAL A 142 -12.56 2.19 12.75
CA VAL A 142 -13.47 3.07 12.01
C VAL A 142 -14.06 2.37 10.77
N PRO A 143 -14.93 1.39 10.93
CA PRO A 143 -15.44 0.56 9.83
C PRO A 143 -16.14 1.34 8.71
N ASP A 144 -16.78 2.46 9.05
CA ASP A 144 -17.52 3.28 8.07
C ASP A 144 -16.60 4.12 7.15
N LEU A 145 -15.30 4.20 7.45
CA LEU A 145 -14.33 5.00 6.70
C LEU A 145 -13.42 4.16 5.79
N VAL A 146 -13.42 2.86 5.96
CA VAL A 146 -12.55 1.97 5.20
C VAL A 146 -13.25 1.51 3.92
N PRO A 147 -12.63 1.67 2.73
CA PRO A 147 -13.21 1.18 1.48
C PRO A 147 -13.21 -0.35 1.46
N ALA A 148 -14.10 -0.92 0.64
CA ALA A 148 -14.10 -2.36 0.39
C ALA A 148 -12.76 -2.81 -0.23
N GLU A 149 -12.32 -4.01 0.15
CA GLU A 149 -11.09 -4.61 -0.37
C GLU A 149 -11.17 -4.82 -1.88
N GLY A 150 -10.12 -4.45 -2.59
CA GLY A 150 -9.95 -4.69 -4.02
C GLY A 150 -9.13 -5.95 -4.31
N ALA A 151 -8.69 -6.12 -5.55
CA ALA A 151 -7.87 -7.28 -5.95
C ALA A 151 -6.46 -7.31 -5.33
N GLY A 152 -5.99 -6.22 -4.73
CA GLY A 152 -4.67 -6.10 -4.10
C GLY A 152 -3.50 -6.25 -5.08
N CYS A 153 -3.73 -6.29 -6.38
CA CYS A 153 -2.68 -6.46 -7.37
C CYS A 153 -3.00 -5.78 -8.71
N LEU A 154 -1.96 -5.42 -9.44
CA LEU A 154 -2.04 -5.02 -10.84
C LEU A 154 -1.71 -6.21 -11.73
N CYS A 155 -2.70 -6.67 -12.48
CA CYS A 155 -2.54 -7.81 -13.37
C CYS A 155 -2.25 -7.36 -14.81
N ASN A 156 -1.28 -8.02 -15.44
CA ASN A 156 -1.04 -7.91 -16.87
C ASN A 156 -1.43 -9.24 -17.54
N PHE A 157 -2.40 -9.17 -18.44
CA PHE A 157 -2.78 -10.33 -19.23
C PHE A 157 -2.08 -10.29 -20.58
N GLN A 158 -1.37 -11.36 -20.92
CA GLN A 158 -0.83 -11.57 -22.25
C GLN A 158 -1.62 -12.67 -22.93
N VAL A 159 -2.30 -12.32 -24.02
CA VAL A 159 -3.08 -13.25 -24.81
C VAL A 159 -2.53 -13.38 -26.21
N SER A 160 -2.41 -14.61 -26.68
CA SER A 160 -2.05 -14.90 -28.08
C SER A 160 -3.30 -15.30 -28.84
N LEU A 161 -3.79 -14.40 -29.68
CA LEU A 161 -4.98 -14.59 -30.48
C LEU A 161 -4.64 -15.26 -31.80
N ARG A 162 -5.46 -16.23 -32.21
CA ARG A 162 -5.42 -16.79 -33.57
C ARG A 162 -6.39 -16.01 -34.45
N PRO A 163 -6.07 -15.78 -35.74
CA PRO A 163 -7.05 -15.23 -36.66
C PRO A 163 -8.33 -16.09 -36.69
N ARG A 164 -9.47 -15.42 -36.62
CA ARG A 164 -10.78 -16.06 -36.74
C ARG A 164 -11.11 -16.26 -38.21
N THR A 165 -10.46 -17.20 -38.88
CA THR A 165 -10.74 -17.57 -40.28
C THR A 165 -10.85 -19.09 -40.38
N ASP A 166 -11.78 -19.55 -41.20
CA ASP A 166 -11.95 -20.97 -41.50
C ASP A 166 -10.84 -21.48 -42.48
N ALA A 167 -9.98 -20.59 -42.92
CA ALA A 167 -8.81 -20.92 -43.73
C ALA A 167 -7.59 -21.21 -42.84
N PRO A 168 -6.71 -22.16 -43.24
CA PRO A 168 -5.49 -22.43 -42.53
C PRO A 168 -4.58 -21.19 -42.52
N ALA A 169 -4.45 -20.58 -41.35
CA ALA A 169 -3.56 -19.43 -41.18
C ALA A 169 -2.11 -19.89 -40.99
N PRO A 170 -1.13 -19.18 -41.57
CA PRO A 170 0.28 -19.49 -41.36
C PRO A 170 0.62 -19.44 -39.83
N ALA A 171 1.61 -20.25 -39.43
CA ALA A 171 1.96 -20.43 -38.02
C ALA A 171 2.38 -19.12 -37.31
N ASN A 172 2.76 -18.09 -38.04
CA ASN A 172 3.12 -16.75 -37.54
C ASN A 172 1.97 -15.75 -37.56
N ALA A 173 0.75 -16.13 -37.88
CA ALA A 173 -0.42 -15.25 -37.89
C ALA A 173 -1.04 -15.04 -36.48
N ARG A 174 -0.30 -15.32 -35.41
CA ARG A 174 -0.71 -15.02 -34.07
C ARG A 174 -0.52 -13.54 -33.77
N ARG A 175 -1.55 -12.89 -33.27
CA ARG A 175 -1.47 -11.55 -32.70
C ARG A 175 -1.37 -11.65 -31.19
N ASN A 176 -0.35 -11.04 -30.61
CA ASN A 176 -0.21 -10.95 -29.16
C ASN A 176 -0.78 -9.61 -28.70
N GLU A 177 -1.70 -9.69 -27.77
CA GLU A 177 -2.29 -8.54 -27.09
C GLU A 177 -1.86 -8.55 -25.62
N VAL A 178 -1.54 -7.38 -25.09
CA VAL A 178 -1.23 -7.19 -23.69
C VAL A 178 -2.26 -6.24 -23.10
N LEU A 179 -3.05 -6.75 -22.17
CA LEU A 179 -3.96 -5.94 -21.35
C LEU A 179 -3.23 -5.58 -20.06
N THR A 180 -2.95 -4.31 -19.88
CA THR A 180 -2.21 -3.80 -18.72
C THR A 180 -3.14 -3.12 -17.73
N PHE A 181 -2.75 -3.10 -16.44
CA PHE A 181 -3.44 -2.38 -15.38
C PHE A 181 -4.88 -2.84 -15.12
N ASN A 182 -5.11 -4.14 -15.18
CA ASN A 182 -6.38 -4.68 -14.67
C ASN A 182 -6.27 -4.80 -13.15
N SER A 183 -6.76 -3.81 -12.44
CA SER A 183 -7.07 -3.88 -11.02
C SER A 183 -8.53 -4.26 -10.86
N GLY A 184 -8.80 -5.25 -10.03
CA GLY A 184 -10.17 -5.65 -9.72
C GLY A 184 -10.91 -4.57 -8.94
#